data_9dddaf1f3df686bc7f5fb6736e5be7f2
#
_entry.id   9dddaf1f3df686bc7f5fb6736e5be7f2
#
_cell.length_a   1.000
_cell.length_b   1.000
_cell.length_c   1.000
_cell.angle_alpha   90.00
_cell.angle_beta   90.00
_cell.angle_gamma   90.00
#
_symmetry.space_group_name_H-M   'P 1'
#
loop_
_entity.id
_entity.type
_entity.pdbx_description
1 polymer ?
#
loop_
_entity_poly.entity_id
_entity_poly.type
_entity_poly.pdbx_seq_one_letter_code
_entity_poly.pdbx_strand_id
1 'polypeptide(L)'
;MSIRMIGPILSATLLMSVLAYGQSANTGVVKLPQEIEFKGPLAGAPQTAILYGDPTKPGIFVTRVKFSAGWKDPPHWHPDEVRTVAVLSGTFYFASGEKWDESKFTAYPAGTFYSEPSKATHSTWAKDGEVIIQVTGIGPSGKTFISQ
;
A
#
# COMPACT_ATOMS: atom_id res chain seq x y z
N MET A 1 -58.36 -15.84 67.62
CA MET A 1 -57.19 -16.66 67.34
C MET A 1 -56.95 -16.48 65.85
N SER A 2 -56.07 -15.51 65.45
CA SER A 2 -55.85 -15.12 64.04
C SER A 2 -54.49 -15.63 63.60
N ILE A 3 -54.50 -16.52 62.64
CA ILE A 3 -53.32 -17.10 62.07
C ILE A 3 -52.90 -16.17 60.91
N ARG A 4 -51.72 -15.56 61.02
CA ARG A 4 -51.08 -14.81 59.93
C ARG A 4 -50.25 -15.78 59.07
N MET A 5 -50.66 -15.95 57.82
CA MET A 5 -49.85 -16.65 56.81
C MET A 5 -48.79 -15.71 56.29
N ILE A 6 -47.55 -16.11 56.45
CA ILE A 6 -46.36 -15.43 55.82
C ILE A 6 -46.08 -16.19 54.55
N GLY A 7 -46.33 -15.51 53.42
CA GLY A 7 -45.96 -16.05 52.11
C GLY A 7 -44.47 -15.88 51.80
N PRO A 8 -43.86 -16.76 51.00
CA PRO A 8 -42.46 -16.67 50.67
C PRO A 8 -42.18 -15.55 49.63
N ILE A 9 -41.22 -14.68 49.95
CA ILE A 9 -40.68 -13.69 49.04
C ILE A 9 -39.72 -14.39 48.10
N LEU A 10 -40.12 -14.51 46.83
CA LEU A 10 -39.26 -15.04 45.77
C LEU A 10 -38.31 -13.91 45.29
N SER A 11 -37.06 -13.95 45.74
CA SER A 11 -36.00 -13.07 45.23
C SER A 11 -35.54 -13.56 43.86
N ALA A 12 -35.93 -12.86 42.80
CA ALA A 12 -35.42 -13.10 41.47
C ALA A 12 -34.06 -12.41 41.32
N THR A 13 -32.99 -13.21 41.33
CA THR A 13 -31.64 -12.73 41.01
C THR A 13 -31.49 -12.61 39.51
N LEU A 14 -31.45 -11.36 39.01
CA LEU A 14 -31.20 -11.05 37.59
C LEU A 14 -29.70 -11.21 37.33
N LEU A 15 -29.29 -12.32 36.70
CA LEU A 15 -27.92 -12.47 36.18
C LEU A 15 -27.77 -11.56 34.96
N MET A 16 -27.12 -10.42 35.12
CA MET A 16 -26.60 -9.64 33.99
C MET A 16 -25.33 -10.33 33.44
N SER A 17 -25.48 -11.02 32.30
CA SER A 17 -24.35 -11.47 31.52
C SER A 17 -23.71 -10.26 30.83
N VAL A 18 -22.59 -9.79 31.37
CA VAL A 18 -21.73 -8.80 30.70
C VAL A 18 -21.04 -9.51 29.53
N LEU A 19 -21.56 -9.28 28.32
CA LEU A 19 -20.84 -9.61 27.10
C LEU A 19 -19.59 -8.70 27.03
N ALA A 20 -18.45 -9.24 27.46
CA ALA A 20 -17.15 -8.63 27.20
C ALA A 20 -16.92 -8.65 25.68
N TYR A 21 -17.22 -7.56 25.00
CA TYR A 21 -16.71 -7.32 23.67
C TYR A 21 -15.19 -7.19 23.81
N GLY A 22 -14.49 -8.27 23.52
CA GLY A 22 -13.05 -8.27 23.36
C GLY A 22 -12.72 -7.31 22.22
N GLN A 23 -12.30 -6.08 22.54
CA GLN A 23 -11.64 -5.22 21.59
C GLN A 23 -10.38 -5.94 21.15
N SER A 24 -10.37 -6.46 19.92
CA SER A 24 -9.15 -6.87 19.25
C SER A 24 -8.22 -5.66 19.30
N ALA A 25 -7.11 -5.77 20.01
CA ALA A 25 -6.10 -4.72 20.02
C ALA A 25 -5.70 -4.49 18.57
N ASN A 26 -6.02 -3.30 18.04
CA ASN A 26 -5.60 -2.89 16.69
C ASN A 26 -4.09 -2.62 16.78
N THR A 27 -3.30 -3.70 16.70
CA THR A 27 -1.85 -3.60 16.66
C THR A 27 -1.47 -3.07 15.30
N GLY A 28 -0.91 -1.85 15.27
CA GLY A 28 -0.38 -1.24 14.05
C GLY A 28 0.67 -2.16 13.39
N VAL A 29 0.88 -1.97 12.09
CA VAL A 29 1.93 -2.68 11.35
C VAL A 29 3.25 -1.98 11.58
N VAL A 30 4.26 -2.73 12.05
CA VAL A 30 5.66 -2.28 12.12
C VAL A 30 6.50 -3.25 11.31
N LYS A 31 7.32 -2.72 10.41
CA LYS A 31 8.30 -3.49 9.64
C LYS A 31 9.63 -2.75 9.67
N LEU A 32 10.60 -3.34 10.32
CA LEU A 32 11.97 -2.81 10.33
C LEU A 32 12.63 -3.00 8.94
N PRO A 33 13.64 -2.20 8.57
CA PRO A 33 14.26 -2.29 7.25
C PRO A 33 14.71 -3.70 6.86
N GLN A 34 15.27 -4.46 7.81
CA GLN A 34 15.74 -5.82 7.61
C GLN A 34 14.62 -6.87 7.46
N GLU A 35 13.38 -6.52 7.82
CA GLU A 35 12.21 -7.38 7.70
C GLU A 35 11.43 -7.16 6.38
N ILE A 36 11.88 -6.18 5.58
CA ILE A 36 11.25 -5.85 4.31
C ILE A 36 11.83 -6.74 3.21
N GLU A 37 11.08 -7.79 2.88
CA GLU A 37 11.44 -8.72 1.82
C GLU A 37 10.94 -8.25 0.47
N PHE A 38 11.85 -7.95 -0.45
CA PHE A 38 11.54 -7.66 -1.83
C PHE A 38 11.43 -8.94 -2.66
N LYS A 39 10.34 -9.11 -3.38
CA LYS A 39 10.07 -10.27 -4.25
C LYS A 39 9.81 -9.79 -5.67
N GLY A 40 10.33 -10.51 -6.65
CA GLY A 40 10.15 -10.22 -8.07
C GLY A 40 10.18 -11.49 -8.91
N PRO A 41 9.62 -11.42 -10.14
CA PRO A 41 9.45 -12.61 -10.99
C PRO A 41 10.77 -13.15 -11.55
N LEU A 42 11.75 -12.27 -11.80
CA LEU A 42 13.02 -12.63 -12.46
C LEU A 42 14.16 -11.76 -11.93
N ALA A 43 15.39 -12.23 -12.08
CA ALA A 43 16.59 -11.45 -11.81
C ALA A 43 16.62 -10.20 -12.71
N GLY A 44 16.91 -9.04 -12.12
CA GLY A 44 16.96 -7.75 -12.81
C GLY A 44 15.60 -7.06 -13.01
N ALA A 45 14.47 -7.78 -12.85
CA ALA A 45 13.14 -7.16 -12.86
C ALA A 45 12.86 -6.39 -11.55
N PRO A 46 11.92 -5.43 -11.56
CA PRO A 46 11.51 -4.74 -10.34
C PRO A 46 11.01 -5.73 -9.29
N GLN A 47 11.44 -5.50 -8.06
CA GLN A 47 11.04 -6.29 -6.91
C GLN A 47 10.11 -5.47 -6.02
N THR A 48 9.06 -6.08 -5.51
CA THR A 48 8.05 -5.42 -4.68
C THR A 48 7.98 -6.03 -3.28
N ALA A 49 7.87 -5.17 -2.28
CA ALA A 49 7.54 -5.54 -0.91
C ALA A 49 6.20 -4.92 -0.54
N ILE A 50 5.22 -5.73 -0.13
CA ILE A 50 3.94 -5.23 0.40
C ILE A 50 4.13 -4.92 1.88
N LEU A 51 3.92 -3.65 2.26
CA LEU A 51 4.05 -3.19 3.64
C LEU A 51 2.72 -3.18 4.35
N TYR A 52 1.64 -2.80 3.65
CA TYR A 52 0.30 -2.70 4.20
C TYR A 52 -0.74 -2.95 3.11
N GLY A 53 -1.87 -3.55 3.50
CA GLY A 53 -3.00 -3.83 2.60
C GLY A 53 -2.69 -4.88 1.52
N ASP A 54 -3.53 -4.90 0.51
CA ASP A 54 -3.41 -5.77 -0.65
C ASP A 54 -3.67 -4.95 -1.93
N PRO A 55 -2.64 -4.69 -2.76
CA PRO A 55 -2.81 -3.84 -3.95
C PRO A 55 -3.78 -4.43 -4.98
N THR A 56 -4.14 -5.72 -4.89
CA THR A 56 -5.09 -6.35 -5.82
C THR A 56 -6.54 -6.19 -5.41
N LYS A 57 -6.80 -5.61 -4.23
CA LYS A 57 -8.14 -5.46 -3.65
C LYS A 57 -8.50 -4.00 -3.42
N PRO A 58 -9.80 -3.68 -3.31
CA PRO A 58 -10.22 -2.34 -2.86
C PRO A 58 -9.64 -2.00 -1.48
N GLY A 59 -9.25 -0.75 -1.30
CA GLY A 59 -8.71 -0.22 -0.05
C GLY A 59 -7.29 0.31 -0.16
N ILE A 60 -6.80 0.87 0.94
CA ILE A 60 -5.45 1.44 1.00
C ILE A 60 -4.41 0.32 0.96
N PHE A 61 -3.39 0.53 0.16
CA PHE A 61 -2.18 -0.29 0.17
C PHE A 61 -0.92 0.58 0.25
N VAL A 62 0.15 0.01 0.80
CA VAL A 62 1.49 0.60 0.79
C VAL A 62 2.47 -0.48 0.33
N THR A 63 3.23 -0.17 -0.71
CA THR A 63 4.28 -1.05 -1.23
C THR A 63 5.59 -0.29 -1.37
N ARG A 64 6.71 -1.00 -1.34
CA ARG A 64 7.99 -0.50 -1.85
C ARG A 64 8.36 -1.26 -3.10
N VAL A 65 8.88 -0.53 -4.07
CA VAL A 65 9.38 -1.12 -5.31
C VAL A 65 10.85 -0.77 -5.44
N LYS A 66 11.66 -1.80 -5.72
CA LYS A 66 13.08 -1.69 -5.96
C LYS A 66 13.37 -1.95 -7.43
N PHE A 67 14.01 -1.01 -8.08
CA PHE A 67 14.43 -1.08 -9.47
C PHE A 67 15.94 -1.25 -9.53
N SER A 68 16.40 -2.25 -10.29
CA SER A 68 17.83 -2.42 -10.56
C SER A 68 18.37 -1.28 -11.41
N ALA A 69 19.67 -0.99 -11.28
CA ALA A 69 20.35 -0.01 -12.10
C ALA A 69 20.10 -0.27 -13.60
N GLY A 70 19.79 0.77 -14.35
CA GLY A 70 19.51 0.73 -15.78
C GLY A 70 18.10 0.30 -16.15
N TRP A 71 17.24 -0.09 -15.19
CA TRP A 71 15.87 -0.51 -15.50
C TRP A 71 15.07 0.60 -16.16
N LYS A 72 14.52 0.31 -17.33
CA LYS A 72 13.61 1.16 -18.11
C LYS A 72 12.21 0.59 -18.04
N ASP A 73 11.25 1.38 -17.56
CA ASP A 73 9.84 1.02 -17.55
C ASP A 73 9.15 1.83 -18.69
N PRO A 74 8.81 1.17 -19.80
CA PRO A 74 8.27 1.86 -20.96
C PRO A 74 6.90 2.50 -20.68
N PRO A 75 6.34 3.28 -21.61
CA PRO A 75 5.08 3.98 -21.40
C PRO A 75 3.97 3.06 -20.89
N HIS A 76 3.42 3.41 -19.74
CA HIS A 76 2.37 2.65 -19.05
C HIS A 76 1.53 3.58 -18.19
N TRP A 77 0.42 3.05 -17.67
CA TRP A 77 -0.45 3.73 -16.73
C TRP A 77 -0.95 2.78 -15.63
N HIS A 78 -1.49 3.36 -14.57
CA HIS A 78 -2.09 2.66 -13.44
C HIS A 78 -3.57 3.00 -13.28
N PRO A 79 -4.43 2.01 -12.91
CA PRO A 79 -5.87 2.24 -12.73
C PRO A 79 -6.22 2.87 -11.38
N ASP A 80 -5.27 2.94 -10.45
CA ASP A 80 -5.49 3.42 -9.08
C ASP A 80 -6.23 4.77 -9.09
N GLU A 81 -7.26 4.92 -8.28
CA GLU A 81 -7.97 6.20 -8.11
C GLU A 81 -7.08 7.25 -7.45
N VAL A 82 -6.30 6.83 -6.47
CA VAL A 82 -5.27 7.63 -5.81
C VAL A 82 -3.98 6.84 -5.83
N ARG A 83 -2.91 7.46 -6.30
CA ARG A 83 -1.56 6.89 -6.30
C ARG A 83 -0.54 7.98 -6.02
N THR A 84 0.21 7.80 -4.96
CA THR A 84 1.31 8.70 -4.57
C THR A 84 2.60 7.92 -4.43
N VAL A 85 3.70 8.58 -4.73
CA VAL A 85 5.03 7.98 -4.74
C VAL A 85 6.01 8.85 -3.97
N ALA A 86 6.83 8.23 -3.14
CA ALA A 86 7.98 8.84 -2.51
C ALA A 86 9.25 8.11 -2.94
N VAL A 87 10.25 8.83 -3.42
CA VAL A 87 11.58 8.28 -3.73
C VAL A 87 12.35 8.15 -2.41
N LEU A 88 12.69 6.90 -2.03
CA LEU A 88 13.38 6.62 -0.76
C LEU A 88 14.90 6.58 -0.93
N SER A 89 15.39 6.09 -2.08
CA SER A 89 16.82 6.05 -2.39
C SER A 89 17.06 6.11 -3.89
N GLY A 90 18.23 6.57 -4.29
CA GLY A 90 18.63 6.77 -5.69
C GLY A 90 17.97 7.98 -6.33
N THR A 91 18.03 8.05 -7.65
CA THR A 91 17.38 9.06 -8.47
C THR A 91 16.45 8.36 -9.46
N PHE A 92 15.16 8.62 -9.35
CA PHE A 92 14.15 8.04 -10.24
C PHE A 92 13.82 9.04 -11.34
N TYR A 93 14.03 8.67 -12.58
CA TYR A 93 13.73 9.52 -13.73
C TYR A 93 12.30 9.26 -14.20
N PHE A 94 11.52 10.32 -14.38
CA PHE A 94 10.11 10.29 -14.73
C PHE A 94 9.82 11.14 -15.97
N ALA A 95 9.05 10.61 -16.91
CA ALA A 95 8.57 11.35 -18.09
C ALA A 95 7.09 11.05 -18.34
N SER A 96 6.26 12.08 -18.46
CA SER A 96 4.86 11.94 -18.88
C SER A 96 4.76 11.77 -20.40
N GLY A 97 3.77 11.01 -20.85
CA GLY A 97 3.44 10.81 -22.26
C GLY A 97 3.50 9.37 -22.72
N GLU A 98 3.03 9.15 -23.94
CA GLU A 98 2.81 7.81 -24.53
C GLU A 98 4.02 7.28 -25.29
N LYS A 99 5.09 8.06 -25.41
CA LYS A 99 6.30 7.67 -26.14
C LYS A 99 7.52 7.83 -25.25
N TRP A 100 8.44 6.87 -25.37
CA TRP A 100 9.74 6.98 -24.74
C TRP A 100 10.58 8.10 -25.42
N ASP A 101 10.95 9.09 -24.65
CA ASP A 101 11.78 10.20 -25.11
C ASP A 101 12.74 10.60 -23.97
N GLU A 102 14.01 10.26 -24.13
CA GLU A 102 15.02 10.46 -23.09
C GLU A 102 15.23 11.93 -22.72
N SER A 103 14.90 12.85 -23.62
CA SER A 103 15.02 14.30 -23.38
C SER A 103 13.95 14.86 -22.44
N LYS A 104 12.87 14.10 -22.21
CA LYS A 104 11.73 14.51 -21.37
C LYS A 104 11.79 14.03 -19.93
N PHE A 105 12.77 13.18 -19.61
CA PHE A 105 12.89 12.67 -18.26
C PHE A 105 13.37 13.74 -17.27
N THR A 106 12.62 13.91 -16.21
CA THR A 106 12.98 14.74 -15.06
C THR A 106 13.53 13.86 -13.95
N ALA A 107 14.63 14.27 -13.34
CA ALA A 107 15.26 13.56 -12.25
C ALA A 107 14.53 13.85 -10.93
N TYR A 108 14.09 12.80 -10.26
CA TYR A 108 13.48 12.82 -8.92
C TYR A 108 14.45 12.16 -7.93
N PRO A 109 15.26 12.92 -7.20
CA PRO A 109 16.18 12.38 -6.21
C PRO A 109 15.43 11.85 -4.96
N ALA A 110 16.14 11.13 -4.11
CA ALA A 110 15.61 10.68 -2.81
C ALA A 110 15.02 11.86 -2.02
N GLY A 111 13.84 11.64 -1.41
CA GLY A 111 13.05 12.68 -0.75
C GLY A 111 11.97 13.31 -1.64
N THR A 112 12.01 13.09 -2.97
CA THR A 112 10.95 13.57 -3.87
C THR A 112 9.63 12.87 -3.58
N PHE A 113 8.55 13.64 -3.55
CA PHE A 113 7.17 13.18 -3.49
C PHE A 113 6.42 13.65 -4.73
N TYR A 114 5.63 12.75 -5.33
CA TYR A 114 4.75 13.10 -6.45
C TYR A 114 3.49 12.21 -6.45
N SER A 115 2.49 12.61 -7.24
CA SER A 115 1.28 11.81 -7.48
C SER A 115 1.19 11.42 -8.94
N GLU A 116 0.61 10.26 -9.19
CA GLU A 116 0.30 9.75 -10.53
C GLU A 116 -1.23 9.79 -10.70
N PRO A 117 -1.78 10.70 -11.53
CA PRO A 117 -3.21 10.69 -11.82
C PRO A 117 -3.64 9.38 -12.46
N SER A 118 -4.84 8.91 -12.11
CA SER A 118 -5.39 7.66 -12.68
C SER A 118 -5.32 7.67 -14.20
N LYS A 119 -4.79 6.58 -14.76
CA LYS A 119 -4.61 6.37 -16.22
C LYS A 119 -3.73 7.39 -16.94
N ALA A 120 -3.01 8.26 -16.21
CA ALA A 120 -2.01 9.13 -16.83
C ALA A 120 -0.79 8.32 -17.28
N THR A 121 -0.53 8.34 -18.58
CA THR A 121 0.59 7.60 -19.17
C THR A 121 1.93 8.25 -18.84
N HIS A 122 2.87 7.44 -18.42
CA HIS A 122 4.22 7.86 -18.07
C HIS A 122 5.24 6.74 -18.31
N SER A 123 6.51 7.12 -18.29
CA SER A 123 7.67 6.21 -18.32
C SER A 123 8.58 6.50 -17.16
N THR A 124 9.30 5.48 -16.67
CA THR A 124 10.24 5.65 -15.58
C THR A 124 11.57 4.95 -15.87
N TRP A 125 12.65 5.45 -15.24
CA TRP A 125 13.98 4.93 -15.48
C TRP A 125 14.86 5.04 -14.23
N ALA A 126 15.46 3.93 -13.83
CA ALA A 126 16.50 3.89 -12.79
C ALA A 126 17.89 4.03 -13.47
N LYS A 127 18.15 5.22 -14.09
CA LYS A 127 19.26 5.47 -15.01
C LYS A 127 20.63 5.30 -14.35
N ASP A 128 20.82 5.93 -13.20
CA ASP A 128 22.15 6.13 -12.60
C ASP A 128 22.48 5.11 -11.51
N GLY A 129 21.57 4.22 -11.18
CA GLY A 129 21.75 3.23 -10.11
C GLY A 129 20.45 2.59 -9.66
N GLU A 130 20.53 1.79 -8.60
CA GLU A 130 19.36 1.20 -7.94
C GLU A 130 18.48 2.31 -7.36
N VAL A 131 17.17 2.16 -7.50
CA VAL A 131 16.17 3.08 -6.95
C VAL A 131 15.17 2.31 -6.10
N ILE A 132 14.82 2.85 -4.94
CA ILE A 132 13.71 2.36 -4.13
C ILE A 132 12.68 3.48 -4.00
N ILE A 133 11.44 3.17 -4.36
CA ILE A 133 10.29 4.05 -4.16
C ILE A 133 9.31 3.42 -3.19
N GLN A 134 8.52 4.25 -2.52
CA GLN A 134 7.32 3.81 -1.79
C GLN A 134 6.09 4.32 -2.51
N VAL A 135 5.16 3.41 -2.79
CA VAL A 135 3.87 3.70 -3.39
C VAL A 135 2.80 3.55 -2.33
N THR A 136 1.93 4.54 -2.22
CA THR A 136 0.70 4.48 -1.43
C THR A 136 -0.47 4.75 -2.37
N GLY A 137 -1.45 3.86 -2.38
CA GLY A 137 -2.59 3.96 -3.29
C GLY A 137 -3.87 3.39 -2.71
N ILE A 138 -4.96 3.59 -3.47
CA ILE A 138 -6.25 2.94 -3.25
C ILE A 138 -6.44 1.92 -4.37
N GLY A 139 -6.43 0.64 -4.01
CA GLY A 139 -6.60 -0.46 -4.97
C GLY A 139 -8.04 -0.65 -5.46
N PRO A 140 -8.24 -1.51 -6.47
CA PRO A 140 -7.24 -2.38 -7.04
C PRO A 140 -6.23 -1.65 -7.92
N SER A 141 -4.95 -1.98 -7.75
CA SER A 141 -3.84 -1.45 -8.54
C SER A 141 -3.46 -2.42 -9.67
N GLY A 142 -2.78 -1.87 -10.66
CA GLY A 142 -2.26 -2.62 -11.79
C GLY A 142 -1.33 -1.78 -12.64
N LYS A 143 -0.81 -2.38 -13.72
CA LYS A 143 0.00 -1.69 -14.71
C LYS A 143 -0.47 -2.13 -16.10
N THR A 144 -0.71 -1.17 -16.99
CA THR A 144 -1.04 -1.41 -18.39
C THR A 144 -0.04 -0.69 -19.28
N PHE A 145 0.69 -1.44 -20.07
CA PHE A 145 1.62 -0.88 -21.05
C PHE A 145 0.89 -0.36 -22.28
N ILE A 146 1.40 0.73 -22.85
CA ILE A 146 0.92 1.27 -24.12
C ILE A 146 1.57 0.49 -25.25
N SER A 147 0.76 -0.06 -26.15
CA SER A 147 1.25 -0.68 -27.40
C SER A 147 1.84 0.42 -28.29
N GLN A 148 3.10 0.27 -28.67
CA GLN A 148 3.77 1.13 -29.66
C GLN A 148 3.51 0.62 -31.07
#